data_7376fe99c60fa5fa2062a6d8fc641aa2
#
_entry.id   7376fe99c60fa5fa2062a6d8fc641aa2
#
_cell.length_a   1.000
_cell.length_b   1.000
_cell.length_c   1.000
_cell.angle_alpha   90.00
_cell.angle_beta   90.00
_cell.angle_gamma   90.00
#
_symmetry.space_group_name_H-M   'P 1'
#
loop_
_entity.id
_entity.type
_entity.pdbx_description
1 polymer ?
#
loop_
_entity_poly.entity_id
_entity_poly.type
_entity_poly.pdbx_seq_one_letter_code
_entity_poly.pdbx_strand_id
1 'polypeptide(L)'
;MFLPTTRAELKKLKWDKLDVILVTGDAYIDSPFIGVSVIGQVLANAGFRVGIIAQPDIHSDIDICRLGEPDLFWGISGGCMDSMVANYTATKKKRLSDDLTAGGRNNRRPDRAVVVYANLIRQYFKETKPLVLGGVEASLRRIAHYDFWSDSIRRSILFDARADVLVYGMAEKATLEIAQKLRDGQNIKDIKGICYISPAPPTDYIELPAYEKVVADKKSFSQMFNTFYQNNDPLTAKGLFQQHGPRYLVQNPPQPHLTPEELDNIYALDFVRDVHPFYQTQGKVKAMETIKFSLTTHRGCYGECNFCSIGLHEGRTVISRSEKSIIDEAQKLALLPDFKGYILDVGGSTANMYGIDCRRKQTQGACQDKRCLYPHVCASLRPDHSCQINLLKSLRKIKGVKKAFVASGIRYDLLEADKKHCASYMQELVKYHVSGQLKVAPEHIASNTLRLMGKPQIQSLINFKQIFEKMTHGYEPQNKLRGITPSAARDCSTHQFPRTSLRKLQFHNKSSGQKQFLTYYFIAAHPGCTEEDMRELKSFAGRELKTNPRQVQIFTPLPSTYSSLMYFTEIDPATGRKIFVEKNIARKQRQKDIIVGKTIR
;
A
#
# COMPACT_ATOMS: atom_id res chain seq x y z
N MET A 1 16.44 11.49 17.03
CA MET A 1 17.74 11.90 16.39
C MET A 1 17.91 11.11 15.11
N PHE A 2 18.49 11.71 14.03
CA PHE A 2 18.80 10.94 12.82
C PHE A 2 19.80 9.81 13.11
N LEU A 3 19.62 8.69 12.42
CA LEU A 3 20.62 7.62 12.36
C LEU A 3 21.79 8.07 11.46
N PRO A 4 23.03 7.71 11.77
CA PRO A 4 24.20 8.17 11.03
C PRO A 4 24.21 7.68 9.59
N THR A 5 24.68 8.55 8.69
CA THR A 5 24.88 8.29 7.27
C THR A 5 26.31 8.62 6.81
N THR A 6 27.14 9.20 7.70
CA THR A 6 28.52 9.61 7.42
C THR A 6 29.49 9.13 8.50
N ARG A 7 30.78 8.95 8.14
CA ARG A 7 31.84 8.64 9.12
C ARG A 7 32.02 9.74 10.17
N ALA A 8 31.76 11.01 9.82
CA ALA A 8 31.84 12.12 10.78
C ALA A 8 30.79 11.98 11.89
N GLU A 9 29.60 11.47 11.56
CA GLU A 9 28.54 11.20 12.54
C GLU A 9 28.89 10.00 13.42
N LEU A 10 29.49 8.92 12.87
CA LEU A 10 29.99 7.79 13.67
C LEU A 10 31.03 8.24 14.70
N LYS A 11 31.98 9.10 14.28
CA LYS A 11 33.00 9.67 15.20
C LYS A 11 32.36 10.48 16.33
N LYS A 12 31.32 11.29 16.05
CA LYS A 12 30.58 12.04 17.08
C LYS A 12 29.88 11.11 18.07
N LEU A 13 29.35 9.97 17.60
CA LEU A 13 28.70 8.95 18.42
C LEU A 13 29.71 8.04 19.15
N LYS A 14 31.00 8.16 18.86
CA LYS A 14 32.08 7.28 19.34
C LYS A 14 31.83 5.81 18.94
N TRP A 15 31.34 5.59 17.73
CA TRP A 15 31.10 4.28 17.16
C TRP A 15 32.17 3.95 16.12
N ASP A 16 32.92 2.91 16.34
CA ASP A 16 33.93 2.42 15.40
C ASP A 16 33.28 1.61 14.27
N LYS A 17 32.24 0.87 14.60
CA LYS A 17 31.47 0.02 13.69
C LYS A 17 29.98 0.10 13.95
N LEU A 18 29.22 -0.29 12.95
CA LEU A 18 27.77 -0.44 13.00
C LEU A 18 27.39 -1.93 13.09
N ASP A 19 26.31 -2.23 13.82
CA ASP A 19 25.75 -3.58 13.85
C ASP A 19 24.97 -3.85 12.57
N VAL A 20 24.23 -2.85 12.07
CA VAL A 20 23.38 -2.96 10.88
C VAL A 20 23.55 -1.71 9.99
N ILE A 21 23.67 -1.94 8.68
CA ILE A 21 23.60 -0.88 7.68
C ILE A 21 22.37 -1.12 6.77
N LEU A 22 21.48 -0.11 6.69
CA LEU A 22 20.30 -0.16 5.86
C LEU A 22 20.54 0.61 4.56
N VAL A 23 20.32 -0.04 3.42
CA VAL A 23 20.44 0.56 2.07
C VAL A 23 19.06 0.71 1.46
N THR A 24 18.74 1.91 0.95
CA THR A 24 17.39 2.20 0.44
C THR A 24 17.39 2.96 -0.89
N GLY A 25 16.34 2.73 -1.68
CA GLY A 25 16.11 3.43 -2.96
C GLY A 25 15.48 4.83 -2.83
N ASP A 26 15.06 5.25 -1.64
CA ASP A 26 14.54 6.59 -1.38
C ASP A 26 15.59 7.44 -0.68
N ALA A 27 15.52 8.78 -0.78
CA ALA A 27 16.30 9.67 0.07
C ALA A 27 16.02 9.37 1.56
N TYR A 28 17.00 9.57 2.43
CA TYR A 28 16.79 9.33 3.86
C TYR A 28 15.92 10.43 4.47
N ILE A 29 14.68 10.07 4.69
CA ILE A 29 13.69 10.83 5.44
C ILE A 29 13.44 10.06 6.75
N ASP A 30 13.71 10.67 7.89
CA ASP A 30 13.41 10.06 9.18
C ASP A 30 11.94 10.32 9.55
N SER A 31 11.09 9.34 9.24
CA SER A 31 9.64 9.47 9.35
C SER A 31 8.97 8.10 9.52
N PRO A 32 7.86 7.99 10.29
CA PRO A 32 7.08 6.77 10.41
C PRO A 32 6.37 6.34 9.10
N PHE A 33 6.42 7.17 8.05
CA PHE A 33 5.95 6.85 6.70
C PHE A 33 7.00 6.14 5.84
N ILE A 34 8.25 6.07 6.29
CA ILE A 34 9.39 5.54 5.54
C ILE A 34 9.88 4.24 6.16
N GLY A 35 9.70 3.13 5.46
CA GLY A 35 9.97 1.80 6.00
C GLY A 35 11.40 1.61 6.54
N VAL A 36 12.42 2.11 5.83
CA VAL A 36 13.81 2.03 6.29
C VAL A 36 14.04 2.80 7.59
N SER A 37 13.37 3.95 7.78
CA SER A 37 13.44 4.72 9.02
C SER A 37 12.75 3.98 10.16
N VAL A 38 11.59 3.40 9.91
CA VAL A 38 10.87 2.59 10.92
C VAL A 38 11.76 1.43 11.39
N ILE A 39 12.30 0.66 10.48
CA ILE A 39 13.19 -0.47 10.80
C ILE A 39 14.45 0.01 11.54
N GLY A 40 15.05 1.09 11.05
CA GLY A 40 16.24 1.67 11.68
C GLY A 40 15.99 2.14 13.11
N GLN A 41 14.90 2.87 13.35
CA GLN A 41 14.52 3.35 14.68
C GLN A 41 14.12 2.21 15.63
N VAL A 42 13.43 1.16 15.14
CA VAL A 42 13.13 -0.05 15.93
C VAL A 42 14.41 -0.74 16.41
N LEU A 43 15.36 -0.95 15.50
CA LEU A 43 16.66 -1.56 15.85
C LEU A 43 17.47 -0.67 16.79
N ALA A 44 17.53 0.64 16.54
CA ALA A 44 18.25 1.59 17.39
C ALA A 44 17.65 1.66 18.81
N ASN A 45 16.32 1.65 18.92
CA ASN A 45 15.62 1.60 20.21
C ASN A 45 15.89 0.29 20.98
N ALA A 46 16.21 -0.78 20.29
CA ALA A 46 16.63 -2.06 20.88
C ALA A 46 18.14 -2.13 21.19
N GLY A 47 18.87 -1.02 21.03
CA GLY A 47 20.28 -0.90 21.40
C GLY A 47 21.27 -1.31 20.32
N PHE A 48 20.83 -1.50 19.05
CA PHE A 48 21.73 -1.75 17.93
C PHE A 48 22.27 -0.44 17.35
N ARG A 49 23.53 -0.45 16.90
CA ARG A 49 24.16 0.66 16.18
C ARG A 49 23.78 0.54 14.71
N VAL A 50 22.91 1.43 14.24
CA VAL A 50 22.34 1.36 12.89
C VAL A 50 22.76 2.58 12.07
N GLY A 51 23.19 2.35 10.82
CA GLY A 51 23.46 3.41 9.84
C GLY A 51 22.58 3.27 8.61
N ILE A 52 22.36 4.38 7.88
CA ILE A 52 21.57 4.40 6.65
C ILE A 52 22.39 4.94 5.48
N ILE A 53 22.38 4.20 4.36
CA ILE A 53 22.89 4.62 3.06
C ILE A 53 21.69 4.70 2.10
N ALA A 54 21.30 5.92 1.73
CA ALA A 54 20.18 6.14 0.83
C ALA A 54 20.67 6.46 -0.58
N GLN A 55 20.07 5.85 -1.59
CA GLN A 55 20.34 6.09 -3.00
C GLN A 55 21.84 6.13 -3.34
N PRO A 56 22.64 5.09 -2.96
CA PRO A 56 24.07 5.09 -3.26
C PRO A 56 24.34 5.19 -4.76
N ASP A 57 25.44 5.83 -5.12
CA ASP A 57 25.95 5.78 -6.49
C ASP A 57 26.32 4.34 -6.84
N ILE A 58 25.74 3.82 -7.91
CA ILE A 58 25.94 2.43 -8.33
C ILE A 58 27.16 2.24 -9.25
N HIS A 59 27.84 3.32 -9.60
CA HIS A 59 29.01 3.31 -10.49
C HIS A 59 30.33 3.44 -9.73
N SER A 60 30.29 3.66 -8.40
CA SER A 60 31.46 3.81 -7.55
C SER A 60 31.26 3.15 -6.18
N ASP A 61 32.35 2.98 -5.43
CA ASP A 61 32.38 2.45 -4.05
C ASP A 61 32.12 3.53 -2.99
N ILE A 62 32.22 4.82 -3.38
CA ILE A 62 32.25 5.97 -2.45
C ILE A 62 31.07 5.94 -1.47
N ASP A 63 29.86 5.71 -1.99
CA ASP A 63 28.67 5.72 -1.14
C ASP A 63 28.50 4.43 -0.37
N ILE A 64 28.62 3.26 -1.04
CA ILE A 64 28.35 1.99 -0.40
C ILE A 64 29.39 1.61 0.64
N CYS A 65 30.66 2.04 0.46
CA CYS A 65 31.75 1.82 1.42
C CYS A 65 31.83 2.91 2.50
N ARG A 66 31.01 3.95 2.43
CA ARG A 66 31.10 5.14 3.29
C ARG A 66 31.03 4.85 4.78
N LEU A 67 30.22 3.89 5.20
CA LEU A 67 30.05 3.50 6.61
C LEU A 67 30.86 2.28 7.01
N GLY A 68 31.59 1.66 6.08
CA GLY A 68 32.27 0.38 6.31
C GLY A 68 31.32 -0.81 6.20
N GLU A 69 31.71 -1.93 6.76
CA GLU A 69 30.94 -3.16 6.80
C GLU A 69 30.21 -3.30 8.15
N PRO A 70 28.94 -3.73 8.20
CA PRO A 70 28.26 -3.98 9.47
C PRO A 70 28.76 -5.25 10.16
N ASP A 71 28.61 -5.32 11.48
CA ASP A 71 29.00 -6.50 12.24
C ASP A 71 27.97 -7.66 12.10
N LEU A 72 26.69 -7.37 11.87
CA LEU A 72 25.61 -8.37 11.83
C LEU A 72 25.07 -8.60 10.42
N PHE A 73 24.49 -7.56 9.76
CA PHE A 73 23.91 -7.72 8.43
C PHE A 73 23.69 -6.39 7.69
N TRP A 74 23.54 -6.49 6.37
CA TRP A 74 23.05 -5.44 5.49
C TRP A 74 21.54 -5.60 5.28
N GLY A 75 20.75 -4.56 5.55
CA GLY A 75 19.33 -4.52 5.21
C GLY A 75 19.12 -3.74 3.89
N ILE A 76 18.42 -4.33 2.91
CA ILE A 76 18.32 -3.77 1.56
C ILE A 76 16.87 -3.61 1.16
N SER A 77 16.49 -2.39 0.74
CA SER A 77 15.13 -2.05 0.27
C SER A 77 15.16 -1.23 -1.01
N GLY A 78 14.17 -1.43 -1.88
CA GLY A 78 13.95 -0.57 -3.06
C GLY A 78 13.33 0.79 -2.75
N GLY A 79 12.93 1.02 -1.48
CA GLY A 79 12.21 2.20 -1.01
C GLY A 79 10.73 1.91 -0.69
N CYS A 80 9.94 2.96 -0.55
CA CYS A 80 8.50 2.89 -0.25
C CYS A 80 7.66 2.34 -1.41
N MET A 81 8.20 2.35 -2.62
CA MET A 81 7.58 1.80 -3.82
C MET A 81 8.49 0.76 -4.48
N ASP A 82 7.89 -0.12 -5.27
CA ASP A 82 8.63 -0.94 -6.22
C ASP A 82 9.44 -0.06 -7.17
N SER A 83 10.74 -0.33 -7.32
CA SER A 83 11.65 0.52 -8.09
C SER A 83 11.25 0.65 -9.57
N MET A 84 10.74 -0.43 -10.16
CA MET A 84 10.27 -0.40 -11.55
C MET A 84 9.02 0.46 -11.71
N VAL A 85 8.10 0.43 -10.73
CA VAL A 85 6.89 1.29 -10.72
C VAL A 85 7.26 2.75 -10.46
N ALA A 86 8.26 3.00 -9.61
CA ALA A 86 8.76 4.34 -9.37
C ALA A 86 9.46 4.93 -10.61
N ASN A 87 10.23 4.12 -11.32
CA ASN A 87 11.03 4.55 -12.47
C ASN A 87 10.25 4.65 -13.78
N TYR A 88 9.19 3.85 -13.95
CA TYR A 88 8.49 3.74 -15.23
C TYR A 88 6.98 3.94 -15.12
N THR A 89 6.39 4.42 -16.20
CA THR A 89 4.94 4.42 -16.39
C THR A 89 4.46 3.02 -16.81
N ALA A 90 3.15 2.78 -16.77
CA ALA A 90 2.54 1.54 -17.27
C ALA A 90 2.75 1.29 -18.77
N THR A 91 3.16 2.33 -19.53
CA THR A 91 3.54 2.24 -20.95
C THR A 91 5.06 2.10 -21.14
N LYS A 92 5.76 1.69 -20.09
CA LYS A 92 7.22 1.46 -20.05
C LYS A 92 8.08 2.69 -20.39
N LYS A 93 7.52 3.91 -20.29
CA LYS A 93 8.27 5.15 -20.44
C LYS A 93 8.89 5.55 -19.10
N LYS A 94 10.19 5.91 -19.09
CA LYS A 94 10.89 6.36 -17.90
C LYS A 94 10.24 7.65 -17.36
N ARG A 95 10.02 7.72 -16.05
CA ARG A 95 9.53 8.93 -15.38
C ARG A 95 10.67 9.93 -15.25
N LEU A 96 10.39 11.21 -15.40
CA LEU A 96 11.38 12.28 -15.28
C LEU A 96 11.55 12.75 -13.82
N SER A 97 10.50 12.60 -13.01
CA SER A 97 10.47 13.05 -11.61
C SER A 97 10.31 11.88 -10.64
N ASP A 98 10.88 12.04 -9.46
CA ASP A 98 10.73 11.16 -8.31
C ASP A 98 10.57 12.01 -7.04
N ASP A 99 9.40 11.96 -6.43
CA ASP A 99 9.06 12.75 -5.25
C ASP A 99 9.83 12.32 -3.98
N LEU A 100 10.44 11.12 -4.00
CA LEU A 100 11.24 10.55 -2.90
C LEU A 100 12.76 10.71 -3.12
N THR A 101 13.18 11.42 -4.18
CA THR A 101 14.59 11.73 -4.45
C THR A 101 14.88 13.21 -4.19
N ALA A 102 16.01 13.51 -3.58
CA ALA A 102 16.48 14.89 -3.39
C ALA A 102 16.65 15.58 -4.75
N GLY A 103 16.10 16.81 -4.87
CA GLY A 103 16.03 17.54 -6.14
C GLY A 103 14.92 17.08 -7.10
N GLY A 104 14.15 16.03 -6.75
CA GLY A 104 12.95 15.61 -7.46
C GLY A 104 13.16 14.96 -8.83
N ARG A 105 14.40 14.67 -9.24
CA ARG A 105 14.73 14.03 -10.52
C ARG A 105 14.83 12.52 -10.37
N ASN A 106 14.25 11.76 -11.31
CA ASN A 106 14.34 10.29 -11.32
C ASN A 106 15.63 9.78 -11.97
N ASN A 107 16.76 9.99 -11.29
CA ASN A 107 18.09 9.63 -11.75
C ASN A 107 18.99 8.95 -10.70
N ARG A 108 18.45 8.66 -9.51
CA ARG A 108 19.22 8.07 -8.41
C ARG A 108 18.85 6.61 -8.15
N ARG A 109 17.55 6.30 -8.15
CA ARG A 109 17.10 4.93 -7.91
C ARG A 109 17.36 4.07 -9.15
N PRO A 110 18.15 2.98 -9.06
CA PRO A 110 18.35 2.07 -10.18
C PRO A 110 17.09 1.23 -10.45
N ASP A 111 17.00 0.69 -11.64
CA ASP A 111 16.01 -0.33 -11.97
C ASP A 111 16.29 -1.59 -11.16
N ARG A 112 15.24 -2.23 -10.60
CA ARG A 112 15.39 -3.40 -9.72
C ARG A 112 16.33 -3.11 -8.55
N ALA A 113 16.09 -2.00 -7.86
CA ALA A 113 17.00 -1.42 -6.86
C ALA A 113 17.49 -2.44 -5.83
N VAL A 114 16.63 -3.32 -5.34
CA VAL A 114 17.01 -4.36 -4.37
C VAL A 114 18.10 -5.28 -4.92
N VAL A 115 17.97 -5.71 -6.18
CA VAL A 115 18.97 -6.58 -6.84
C VAL A 115 20.29 -5.83 -7.09
N VAL A 116 20.19 -4.59 -7.57
CA VAL A 116 21.37 -3.76 -7.87
C VAL A 116 22.15 -3.45 -6.62
N TYR A 117 21.51 -3.06 -5.53
CA TYR A 117 22.18 -2.75 -4.27
C TYR A 117 22.81 -4.00 -3.62
N ALA A 118 22.16 -5.17 -3.69
CA ALA A 118 22.74 -6.41 -3.23
C ALA A 118 24.02 -6.78 -4.01
N ASN A 119 23.97 -6.64 -5.34
CA ASN A 119 25.14 -6.89 -6.17
C ASN A 119 26.25 -5.84 -5.93
N LEU A 120 25.91 -4.58 -5.73
CA LEU A 120 26.87 -3.51 -5.39
C LEU A 120 27.61 -3.82 -4.08
N ILE A 121 26.92 -4.26 -3.04
CA ILE A 121 27.55 -4.66 -1.78
C ILE A 121 28.52 -5.83 -2.04
N ARG A 122 28.11 -6.89 -2.74
CA ARG A 122 28.98 -8.04 -3.01
C ARG A 122 30.14 -7.72 -3.95
N GLN A 123 30.04 -6.68 -4.75
CA GLN A 123 31.15 -6.21 -5.59
C GLN A 123 32.30 -5.66 -4.74
N TYR A 124 32.00 -4.88 -3.71
CA TYR A 124 33.00 -4.20 -2.88
C TYR A 124 33.31 -4.93 -1.57
N PHE A 125 32.38 -5.78 -1.11
CA PHE A 125 32.54 -6.62 0.10
C PHE A 125 32.26 -8.08 -0.26
N LYS A 126 33.27 -8.80 -0.78
CA LYS A 126 33.11 -10.13 -1.40
C LYS A 126 32.57 -11.20 -0.45
N GLU A 127 33.16 -11.33 0.74
CA GLU A 127 32.77 -12.28 1.81
C GLU A 127 32.07 -11.55 2.95
N THR A 128 31.05 -10.75 2.60
CA THR A 128 30.39 -9.86 3.54
C THR A 128 29.39 -10.56 4.44
N LYS A 129 28.95 -9.84 5.47
CA LYS A 129 27.86 -10.22 6.37
C LYS A 129 26.57 -10.47 5.59
N PRO A 130 25.61 -11.21 6.15
CA PRO A 130 24.38 -11.56 5.48
C PRO A 130 23.65 -10.37 4.83
N LEU A 131 23.12 -10.59 3.62
CA LEU A 131 22.28 -9.65 2.91
C LEU A 131 20.82 -9.98 3.19
N VAL A 132 20.10 -9.08 3.87
CA VAL A 132 18.70 -9.19 4.25
C VAL A 132 17.88 -8.26 3.38
N LEU A 133 17.10 -8.81 2.45
CA LEU A 133 16.20 -8.04 1.59
C LEU A 133 14.90 -7.71 2.32
N GLY A 134 14.32 -6.53 2.07
CA GLY A 134 13.04 -6.13 2.65
C GLY A 134 12.27 -5.10 1.80
N GLY A 135 11.17 -4.62 2.35
CA GLY A 135 10.28 -3.67 1.71
C GLY A 135 9.34 -4.29 0.66
N VAL A 136 8.52 -3.44 0.03
CA VAL A 136 7.45 -3.87 -0.88
C VAL A 136 8.00 -4.61 -2.11
N GLU A 137 9.10 -4.15 -2.70
CA GLU A 137 9.70 -4.76 -3.89
C GLU A 137 10.12 -6.21 -3.61
N ALA A 138 10.79 -6.46 -2.49
CA ALA A 138 11.19 -7.80 -2.07
C ALA A 138 9.98 -8.67 -1.71
N SER A 139 9.04 -8.15 -0.92
CA SER A 139 7.84 -8.87 -0.49
C SER A 139 7.01 -9.40 -1.67
N LEU A 140 6.88 -8.62 -2.73
CA LEU A 140 6.10 -9.00 -3.92
C LEU A 140 6.83 -10.00 -4.84
N ARG A 141 8.15 -10.14 -4.69
CA ARG A 141 9.01 -11.00 -5.51
C ARG A 141 9.63 -12.16 -4.74
N ARG A 142 9.04 -12.51 -3.60
CA ARG A 142 9.59 -13.54 -2.71
C ARG A 142 9.47 -14.98 -3.23
N ILE A 143 8.52 -15.23 -4.15
CA ILE A 143 8.37 -16.50 -4.87
C ILE A 143 8.53 -16.30 -6.38
N ALA A 144 8.38 -17.34 -7.19
CA ALA A 144 8.25 -17.18 -8.63
C ALA A 144 7.07 -16.26 -8.97
N HIS A 145 7.26 -15.33 -9.90
CA HIS A 145 6.27 -14.29 -10.17
C HIS A 145 6.32 -13.82 -11.62
N TYR A 146 5.19 -13.36 -12.13
CA TYR A 146 5.16 -12.67 -13.43
C TYR A 146 5.76 -11.26 -13.26
N ASP A 147 6.74 -10.95 -14.09
CA ASP A 147 7.39 -9.65 -14.20
C ASP A 147 6.92 -8.93 -15.47
N PHE A 148 6.16 -7.88 -15.30
CA PHE A 148 5.59 -7.08 -16.40
C PHE A 148 6.65 -6.45 -17.31
N TRP A 149 7.81 -6.09 -16.74
CA TRP A 149 8.84 -5.36 -17.45
C TRP A 149 9.59 -6.23 -18.46
N SER A 150 9.87 -7.48 -18.09
CA SER A 150 10.47 -8.51 -18.96
C SER A 150 9.44 -9.39 -19.68
N ASP A 151 8.13 -9.24 -19.36
CA ASP A 151 7.02 -10.06 -19.85
C ASP A 151 7.28 -11.57 -19.70
N SER A 152 7.78 -11.97 -18.54
CA SER A 152 8.17 -13.34 -18.25
C SER A 152 7.98 -13.71 -16.78
N ILE A 153 7.96 -15.01 -16.51
CA ILE A 153 8.03 -15.51 -15.13
C ILE A 153 9.47 -15.44 -14.66
N ARG A 154 9.70 -14.73 -13.56
CA ARG A 154 10.99 -14.68 -12.88
C ARG A 154 10.97 -15.52 -11.62
N ARG A 155 12.15 -16.04 -11.24
CA ARG A 155 12.35 -16.72 -9.95
C ARG A 155 12.28 -15.75 -8.79
N SER A 156 12.29 -16.27 -7.56
CA SER A 156 12.38 -15.43 -6.37
C SER A 156 13.56 -14.46 -6.47
N ILE A 157 13.35 -13.22 -6.02
CA ILE A 157 14.36 -12.16 -6.00
C ILE A 157 15.62 -12.55 -5.18
N LEU A 158 15.51 -13.48 -4.23
CA LEU A 158 16.66 -14.02 -3.49
C LEU A 158 17.73 -14.60 -4.40
N PHE A 159 17.32 -15.32 -5.45
CA PHE A 159 18.27 -15.89 -6.43
C PHE A 159 18.92 -14.81 -7.29
N ASP A 160 18.12 -13.80 -7.71
CA ASP A 160 18.60 -12.73 -8.58
C ASP A 160 19.55 -11.78 -7.82
N ALA A 161 19.25 -11.50 -6.55
CA ALA A 161 20.07 -10.66 -5.68
C ALA A 161 21.24 -11.41 -5.02
N ARG A 162 21.28 -12.74 -5.13
CA ARG A 162 22.24 -13.60 -4.40
C ARG A 162 22.27 -13.26 -2.90
N ALA A 163 21.10 -12.99 -2.33
CA ALA A 163 20.96 -12.61 -0.93
C ALA A 163 20.69 -13.83 -0.04
N ASP A 164 20.92 -13.66 1.25
CA ASP A 164 20.86 -14.76 2.22
C ASP A 164 19.44 -14.93 2.77
N VAL A 165 18.77 -13.82 3.06
CA VAL A 165 17.43 -13.79 3.66
C VAL A 165 16.59 -12.69 3.01
N LEU A 166 15.28 -12.93 2.93
CA LEU A 166 14.29 -11.93 2.57
C LEU A 166 13.25 -11.86 3.68
N VAL A 167 13.01 -10.68 4.22
CA VAL A 167 11.92 -10.39 5.16
C VAL A 167 10.74 -9.84 4.37
N TYR A 168 9.55 -10.42 4.54
CA TYR A 168 8.35 -9.98 3.85
C TYR A 168 7.26 -9.48 4.80
N GLY A 169 6.37 -8.67 4.27
CA GLY A 169 5.33 -8.01 5.06
C GLY A 169 5.88 -6.83 5.87
N MET A 170 5.22 -6.53 6.98
CA MET A 170 5.66 -5.51 7.94
C MET A 170 6.76 -6.12 8.81
N ALA A 171 7.97 -5.61 8.65
CA ALA A 171 9.20 -6.32 8.97
C ALA A 171 9.77 -6.06 10.39
N GLU A 172 9.12 -5.26 11.21
CA GLU A 172 9.66 -4.77 12.48
C GLU A 172 10.09 -5.93 13.41
N LYS A 173 9.18 -6.90 13.64
CA LYS A 173 9.45 -8.06 14.50
C LYS A 173 10.54 -8.96 13.92
N ALA A 174 10.40 -9.32 12.66
CA ALA A 174 11.35 -10.25 12.02
C ALA A 174 12.76 -9.66 11.93
N THR A 175 12.90 -8.38 11.61
CA THR A 175 14.21 -7.74 11.50
C THR A 175 14.89 -7.60 12.87
N LEU A 176 14.12 -7.28 13.90
CA LEU A 176 14.62 -7.24 15.27
C LEU A 176 15.08 -8.63 15.74
N GLU A 177 14.29 -9.67 15.49
CA GLU A 177 14.63 -11.06 15.82
C GLU A 177 15.88 -11.54 15.06
N ILE A 178 16.02 -11.18 13.78
CA ILE A 178 17.25 -11.45 13.00
C ILE A 178 18.48 -10.81 13.68
N ALA A 179 18.37 -9.51 14.04
CA ALA A 179 19.48 -8.80 14.67
C ALA A 179 19.90 -9.44 16.01
N GLN A 180 18.92 -9.80 16.85
CA GLN A 180 19.14 -10.45 18.13
C GLN A 180 19.82 -11.83 17.96
N LYS A 181 19.25 -12.70 17.10
CA LYS A 181 19.79 -14.03 16.87
C LYS A 181 21.20 -14.02 16.26
N LEU A 182 21.45 -13.11 15.29
CA LEU A 182 22.80 -12.96 14.71
C LEU A 182 23.82 -12.47 15.73
N ARG A 183 23.45 -11.53 16.61
CA ARG A 183 24.31 -11.08 17.71
C ARG A 183 24.66 -12.21 18.66
N ASP A 184 23.70 -13.10 18.92
CA ASP A 184 23.86 -14.24 19.84
C ASP A 184 24.43 -15.47 19.13
N GLY A 185 24.83 -15.40 17.85
CA GLY A 185 25.37 -16.51 17.07
C GLY A 185 24.37 -17.63 16.78
N GLN A 186 23.07 -17.33 16.83
CA GLN A 186 22.00 -18.31 16.66
C GLN A 186 21.53 -18.44 15.20
N ASN A 187 20.86 -19.54 14.90
CA ASN A 187 20.25 -19.77 13.60
C ASN A 187 19.04 -18.84 13.39
N ILE A 188 18.94 -18.25 12.20
CA ILE A 188 17.84 -17.34 11.81
C ILE A 188 16.77 -18.00 10.91
N LYS A 189 17.01 -19.24 10.47
CA LYS A 189 16.12 -19.91 9.48
C LYS A 189 14.75 -20.33 10.04
N ASP A 190 14.57 -20.32 11.34
CA ASP A 190 13.31 -20.62 12.03
C ASP A 190 12.42 -19.38 12.26
N ILE A 191 12.92 -18.19 11.96
CA ILE A 191 12.18 -16.94 12.12
C ILE A 191 10.96 -16.90 11.19
N LYS A 192 9.80 -16.51 11.71
CA LYS A 192 8.60 -16.25 10.89
C LYS A 192 8.76 -14.99 10.04
N GLY A 193 8.07 -14.96 8.89
CA GLY A 193 8.08 -13.77 8.00
C GLY A 193 9.33 -13.65 7.14
N ILE A 194 10.12 -14.72 7.00
CA ILE A 194 11.30 -14.73 6.14
C ILE A 194 11.21 -15.75 5.01
N CYS A 195 12.03 -15.52 3.98
CA CYS A 195 12.37 -16.51 2.97
C CYS A 195 13.88 -16.68 2.92
N TYR A 196 14.35 -17.89 2.61
CA TYR A 196 15.76 -18.21 2.44
C TYR A 196 15.95 -19.34 1.42
N ILE A 197 17.19 -19.59 0.99
CA ILE A 197 17.54 -20.66 0.06
C ILE A 197 18.12 -21.85 0.86
N SER A 198 17.63 -23.06 0.56
CA SER A 198 18.07 -24.30 1.19
C SER A 198 18.56 -25.32 0.14
N PRO A 199 19.56 -26.16 0.46
CA PRO A 199 19.95 -27.28 -0.40
C PRO A 199 18.95 -28.45 -0.35
N ALA A 200 18.10 -28.53 0.68
CA ALA A 200 17.10 -29.57 0.87
C ALA A 200 15.72 -28.96 1.19
N PRO A 201 14.62 -29.64 0.84
CA PRO A 201 13.28 -29.20 1.20
C PRO A 201 13.07 -29.31 2.71
N PRO A 202 12.32 -28.37 3.33
CA PRO A 202 11.91 -28.49 4.72
C PRO A 202 10.84 -29.57 4.89
N THR A 203 10.73 -30.13 6.08
CA THR A 203 9.62 -31.00 6.49
C THR A 203 8.39 -30.17 6.85
N ASP A 204 7.19 -30.74 6.68
CA ASP A 204 5.89 -30.14 7.09
C ASP A 204 5.50 -28.82 6.40
N TYR A 205 6.19 -28.47 5.30
CA TYR A 205 5.85 -27.31 4.47
C TYR A 205 5.09 -27.77 3.20
N ILE A 206 4.27 -26.86 2.66
CA ILE A 206 3.55 -27.10 1.40
C ILE A 206 4.50 -26.91 0.22
N GLU A 207 4.60 -27.92 -0.62
CA GLU A 207 5.34 -27.81 -1.88
C GLU A 207 4.56 -27.01 -2.91
N LEU A 208 5.19 -25.99 -3.48
CA LEU A 208 4.73 -25.27 -4.66
C LEU A 208 5.25 -25.99 -5.93
N PRO A 209 4.52 -25.93 -7.06
CA PRO A 209 5.06 -26.40 -8.33
C PRO A 209 6.46 -25.82 -8.58
N ALA A 210 7.39 -26.68 -9.03
CA ALA A 210 8.76 -26.28 -9.32
C ALA A 210 8.83 -25.10 -10.29
N TYR A 211 9.85 -24.26 -10.16
CA TYR A 211 10.00 -23.04 -10.97
C TYR A 211 9.95 -23.32 -12.45
N GLU A 212 10.66 -24.35 -12.91
CA GLU A 212 10.73 -24.74 -14.34
C GLU A 212 9.33 -25.10 -14.88
N LYS A 213 8.53 -25.80 -14.07
CA LYS A 213 7.13 -26.15 -14.41
C LYS A 213 6.23 -24.90 -14.45
N VAL A 214 6.44 -23.99 -13.51
CA VAL A 214 5.69 -22.72 -13.44
C VAL A 214 6.00 -21.82 -14.67
N VAL A 215 7.24 -21.81 -15.15
CA VAL A 215 7.64 -21.08 -16.35
C VAL A 215 7.01 -21.68 -17.62
N ALA A 216 6.94 -23.00 -17.69
CA ALA A 216 6.47 -23.73 -18.88
C ALA A 216 4.93 -23.77 -19.01
N ASP A 217 4.20 -23.71 -17.88
CA ASP A 217 2.76 -23.97 -17.87
C ASP A 217 1.96 -22.96 -17.03
N LYS A 218 1.04 -22.24 -17.68
CA LYS A 218 0.14 -21.25 -17.04
C LYS A 218 -0.76 -21.87 -15.96
N LYS A 219 -1.12 -23.14 -16.06
CA LYS A 219 -1.93 -23.84 -15.05
C LYS A 219 -1.11 -24.06 -13.77
N SER A 220 0.13 -24.48 -13.92
CA SER A 220 1.07 -24.64 -12.80
C SER A 220 1.37 -23.29 -12.13
N PHE A 221 1.50 -22.20 -12.90
CA PHE A 221 1.61 -20.85 -12.37
C PHE A 221 0.37 -20.44 -11.56
N SER A 222 -0.83 -20.73 -12.05
CA SER A 222 -2.08 -20.45 -11.35
C SER A 222 -2.20 -21.26 -10.05
N GLN A 223 -1.82 -22.53 -10.07
CA GLN A 223 -1.81 -23.40 -8.89
C GLN A 223 -0.85 -22.86 -7.82
N MET A 224 0.41 -22.56 -8.21
CA MET A 224 1.40 -21.95 -7.33
C MET A 224 0.87 -20.66 -6.70
N PHE A 225 0.32 -19.74 -7.52
CA PHE A 225 -0.22 -18.48 -7.05
C PHE A 225 -1.34 -18.64 -6.03
N ASN A 226 -2.32 -19.53 -6.30
CA ASN A 226 -3.44 -19.75 -5.40
C ASN A 226 -2.97 -20.33 -4.05
N THR A 227 -2.09 -21.35 -4.07
CA THR A 227 -1.50 -21.92 -2.85
C THR A 227 -0.74 -20.85 -2.05
N PHE A 228 0.07 -20.04 -2.72
CA PHE A 228 0.78 -18.94 -2.09
C PHE A 228 -0.18 -17.90 -1.49
N TYR A 229 -1.21 -17.47 -2.22
CA TYR A 229 -2.14 -16.45 -1.75
C TYR A 229 -2.97 -16.93 -0.55
N GLN A 230 -3.35 -18.19 -0.50
CA GLN A 230 -4.06 -18.80 0.63
C GLN A 230 -3.19 -18.87 1.89
N ASN A 231 -1.86 -18.96 1.75
CA ASN A 231 -0.92 -19.06 2.86
C ASN A 231 -0.23 -17.71 3.18
N ASN A 232 -1.01 -16.64 3.32
CA ASN A 232 -0.54 -15.29 3.65
C ASN A 232 -1.12 -14.74 4.96
N ASP A 233 -1.91 -15.51 5.69
CA ASP A 233 -2.46 -15.06 6.97
C ASP A 233 -1.63 -15.62 8.13
N PRO A 234 -1.21 -14.79 9.10
CA PRO A 234 -0.34 -15.23 10.19
C PRO A 234 -0.88 -16.33 11.08
N LEU A 235 -2.21 -16.49 11.16
CA LEU A 235 -2.84 -17.49 12.03
C LEU A 235 -3.07 -18.83 11.33
N THR A 236 -3.20 -18.83 10.01
CA THR A 236 -3.61 -20.03 9.25
C THR A 236 -2.58 -20.50 8.22
N ALA A 237 -1.62 -19.66 7.88
CA ALA A 237 -0.62 -20.00 6.88
C ALA A 237 0.34 -21.09 7.36
N LYS A 238 0.64 -22.01 6.45
CA LYS A 238 1.75 -22.96 6.56
C LYS A 238 2.99 -22.37 5.87
N GLY A 239 4.15 -22.92 6.18
CA GLY A 239 5.36 -22.68 5.42
C GLY A 239 5.21 -23.23 3.98
N LEU A 240 5.92 -22.62 3.05
CA LEU A 240 5.92 -23.00 1.64
C LEU A 240 7.34 -23.27 1.18
N PHE A 241 7.53 -24.18 0.22
CA PHE A 241 8.79 -24.27 -0.48
C PHE A 241 8.59 -24.47 -1.98
N GLN A 242 9.57 -24.05 -2.77
CA GLN A 242 9.57 -24.16 -4.23
C GLN A 242 10.93 -24.60 -4.72
N GLN A 243 10.97 -25.66 -5.53
CA GLN A 243 12.21 -26.11 -6.16
C GLN A 243 12.65 -25.15 -7.29
N HIS A 244 13.94 -24.83 -7.33
CA HIS A 244 14.63 -24.04 -8.35
C HIS A 244 15.92 -24.75 -8.76
N GLY A 245 15.86 -25.63 -9.74
CA GLY A 245 16.98 -26.52 -10.07
C GLY A 245 17.37 -27.39 -8.86
N PRO A 246 18.64 -27.40 -8.43
CA PRO A 246 19.10 -28.22 -7.30
C PRO A 246 18.85 -27.60 -5.91
N ARG A 247 18.24 -26.39 -5.84
CA ARG A 247 18.01 -25.67 -4.57
C ARG A 247 16.53 -25.39 -4.36
N TYR A 248 16.20 -25.10 -3.11
CA TYR A 248 14.83 -24.82 -2.70
C TYR A 248 14.74 -23.42 -2.13
N LEU A 249 13.78 -22.65 -2.63
CA LEU A 249 13.27 -21.46 -1.94
C LEU A 249 12.38 -21.95 -0.79
N VAL A 250 12.62 -21.51 0.41
CA VAL A 250 11.78 -21.77 1.59
C VAL A 250 11.17 -20.44 2.03
N GLN A 251 9.85 -20.42 2.22
CA GLN A 251 9.11 -19.31 2.82
C GLN A 251 8.50 -19.79 4.14
N ASN A 252 8.97 -19.26 5.25
CA ASN A 252 8.36 -19.51 6.55
C ASN A 252 6.98 -18.89 6.65
N PRO A 253 6.10 -19.33 7.58
CA PRO A 253 4.82 -18.67 7.83
C PRO A 253 5.02 -17.17 8.14
N PRO A 254 4.02 -16.31 7.85
CA PRO A 254 4.10 -14.88 8.17
C PRO A 254 4.34 -14.62 9.66
N GLN A 255 4.97 -13.49 9.98
CA GLN A 255 5.02 -12.98 11.36
C GLN A 255 3.60 -12.70 11.88
N PRO A 256 3.32 -12.96 13.15
CA PRO A 256 2.09 -12.52 13.80
C PRO A 256 1.85 -11.01 13.59
N HIS A 257 0.59 -10.63 13.42
CA HIS A 257 0.25 -9.21 13.39
C HIS A 257 0.78 -8.50 14.64
N LEU A 258 1.16 -7.24 14.49
CA LEU A 258 1.40 -6.37 15.63
C LEU A 258 0.12 -6.24 16.45
N THR A 259 0.24 -6.23 17.76
CA THR A 259 -0.87 -5.78 18.61
C THR A 259 -1.04 -4.27 18.48
N PRO A 260 -2.20 -3.69 18.84
CA PRO A 260 -2.37 -2.24 18.91
C PRO A 260 -1.29 -1.55 19.75
N GLU A 261 -0.90 -2.15 20.87
CA GLU A 261 0.15 -1.63 21.77
C GLU A 261 1.54 -1.66 21.10
N GLU A 262 1.91 -2.76 20.46
CA GLU A 262 3.16 -2.84 19.69
C GLU A 262 3.20 -1.81 18.56
N LEU A 263 2.07 -1.59 17.90
CA LEU A 263 1.95 -0.57 16.86
C LEU A 263 2.08 0.84 17.45
N ASP A 264 1.45 1.12 18.59
CA ASP A 264 1.58 2.38 19.32
C ASP A 264 3.05 2.66 19.70
N ASN A 265 3.76 1.65 20.20
CA ASN A 265 5.17 1.76 20.57
C ASN A 265 6.06 2.12 19.36
N ILE A 266 5.77 1.58 18.17
CA ILE A 266 6.50 1.96 16.94
C ILE A 266 6.27 3.44 16.60
N TYR A 267 5.03 3.93 16.68
CA TYR A 267 4.73 5.33 16.38
C TYR A 267 5.12 6.31 17.50
N ALA A 268 5.42 5.80 18.69
CA ALA A 268 5.96 6.59 19.80
C ALA A 268 7.47 6.88 19.66
N LEU A 269 8.19 6.14 18.79
CA LEU A 269 9.61 6.34 18.52
C LEU A 269 9.91 7.79 18.08
N ASP A 270 11.12 8.24 18.38
CA ASP A 270 11.54 9.64 18.21
C ASP A 270 11.97 9.95 16.77
N PHE A 271 11.01 9.98 15.84
CA PHE A 271 11.24 10.40 14.47
C PHE A 271 11.47 11.92 14.39
N VAL A 272 12.54 12.34 13.69
CA VAL A 272 12.84 13.76 13.42
C VAL A 272 11.81 14.40 12.48
N ARG A 273 11.16 13.61 11.63
CA ARG A 273 10.20 14.03 10.59
C ARG A 273 10.78 15.04 9.61
N ASP A 274 12.01 14.79 9.21
CA ASP A 274 12.68 15.59 8.19
C ASP A 274 13.65 14.74 7.36
N VAL A 275 14.15 15.34 6.28
CA VAL A 275 15.19 14.76 5.44
C VAL A 275 16.53 14.91 6.18
N HIS A 276 17.37 13.87 6.16
CA HIS A 276 18.70 13.92 6.76
C HIS A 276 19.55 15.02 6.10
N PRO A 277 20.29 15.86 6.87
CA PRO A 277 21.05 17.00 6.34
C PRO A 277 21.98 16.67 5.18
N PHE A 278 22.64 15.50 5.20
CA PHE A 278 23.49 15.03 4.11
C PHE A 278 22.77 15.00 2.75
N TYR A 279 21.49 14.61 2.72
CA TYR A 279 20.68 14.54 1.49
C TYR A 279 19.97 15.86 1.18
N GLN A 280 19.71 16.71 2.17
CA GLN A 280 19.14 18.05 1.94
C GLN A 280 20.03 18.93 1.06
N THR A 281 21.36 18.77 1.14
CA THR A 281 22.32 19.48 0.29
C THR A 281 22.14 19.19 -1.21
N GLN A 282 21.53 18.04 -1.54
CA GLN A 282 21.27 17.60 -2.92
C GLN A 282 19.95 18.13 -3.48
N GLY A 283 19.17 18.84 -2.68
CA GLY A 283 17.91 19.46 -3.07
C GLY A 283 16.72 19.02 -2.22
N LYS A 284 15.58 19.63 -2.49
CA LYS A 284 14.33 19.41 -1.74
C LYS A 284 13.72 18.03 -2.08
N VAL A 285 13.21 17.31 -1.08
CA VAL A 285 12.46 16.08 -1.26
C VAL A 285 10.97 16.40 -1.20
N LYS A 286 10.28 16.26 -2.33
CA LYS A 286 8.90 16.72 -2.50
C LYS A 286 7.89 15.94 -1.65
N ALA A 287 8.14 14.66 -1.38
CA ALA A 287 7.28 13.83 -0.52
C ALA A 287 7.05 14.45 0.87
N MET A 288 8.00 15.24 1.38
CA MET A 288 7.86 15.94 2.67
C MET A 288 6.63 16.86 2.73
N GLU A 289 6.21 17.42 1.60
CA GLU A 289 5.03 18.30 1.52
C GLU A 289 3.72 17.58 1.90
N THR A 290 3.71 16.27 1.83
CA THR A 290 2.52 15.45 2.14
C THR A 290 2.67 14.62 3.40
N ILE A 291 3.88 14.12 3.72
CA ILE A 291 4.06 13.16 4.83
C ILE A 291 4.45 13.80 6.16
N LYS A 292 5.09 14.99 6.16
CA LYS A 292 5.66 15.58 7.39
C LYS A 292 4.63 15.75 8.50
N PHE A 293 3.46 16.27 8.16
CA PHE A 293 2.37 16.55 9.09
C PHE A 293 1.15 15.65 8.86
N SER A 294 1.38 14.40 8.54
CA SER A 294 0.33 13.39 8.39
C SER A 294 0.39 12.35 9.51
N LEU A 295 -0.74 11.73 9.82
CA LEU A 295 -0.91 10.73 10.87
C LEU A 295 -1.42 9.43 10.28
N THR A 296 -0.73 8.34 10.55
CA THR A 296 -1.21 6.98 10.26
C THR A 296 -2.06 6.49 11.43
N THR A 297 -3.30 6.11 11.17
CA THR A 297 -4.23 5.63 12.20
C THR A 297 -4.24 4.12 12.34
N HIS A 298 -3.94 3.40 11.27
CA HIS A 298 -3.97 1.94 11.21
C HIS A 298 -3.10 1.42 10.06
N ARG A 299 -2.78 0.15 10.08
CA ARG A 299 -2.13 -0.60 8.98
C ARG A 299 -3.02 -1.75 8.53
N GLY A 300 -2.78 -2.25 7.32
CA GLY A 300 -3.60 -3.29 6.70
C GLY A 300 -4.84 -2.76 5.99
N CYS A 301 -5.51 -3.62 5.21
CA CYS A 301 -6.70 -3.24 4.45
C CYS A 301 -7.64 -4.42 4.24
N TYR A 302 -8.91 -4.27 4.57
CA TYR A 302 -9.96 -5.26 4.32
C TYR A 302 -10.40 -5.32 2.85
N GLY A 303 -9.90 -4.40 2.00
CA GLY A 303 -10.36 -4.28 0.61
C GLY A 303 -10.01 -5.46 -0.28
N GLU A 304 -8.81 -6.00 -0.13
CA GLU A 304 -8.28 -7.12 -0.93
C GLU A 304 -8.54 -6.97 -2.45
N CYS A 305 -8.42 -5.72 -2.96
CA CYS A 305 -8.59 -5.45 -4.38
C CYS A 305 -7.55 -6.22 -5.19
N ASN A 306 -7.97 -6.87 -6.27
CA ASN A 306 -7.15 -7.82 -7.03
C ASN A 306 -5.87 -7.23 -7.63
N PHE A 307 -5.83 -5.91 -7.86
CA PHE A 307 -4.68 -5.19 -8.41
C PHE A 307 -3.73 -4.62 -7.33
N CYS A 308 -4.13 -4.66 -6.06
CA CYS A 308 -3.46 -3.93 -4.99
C CYS A 308 -2.50 -4.82 -4.21
N SER A 309 -1.29 -4.31 -3.95
CA SER A 309 -0.26 -5.00 -3.18
C SER A 309 -0.38 -4.82 -1.66
N ILE A 310 -1.23 -3.92 -1.18
CA ILE A 310 -1.36 -3.60 0.26
C ILE A 310 -1.70 -4.85 1.07
N GLY A 311 -2.69 -5.63 0.64
CA GLY A 311 -3.05 -6.86 1.33
C GLY A 311 -1.94 -7.91 1.42
N LEU A 312 -0.96 -7.86 0.51
CA LEU A 312 0.21 -8.78 0.48
C LEU A 312 1.39 -8.26 1.30
N HIS A 313 1.49 -6.95 1.51
CA HIS A 313 2.60 -6.31 2.22
C HIS A 313 2.20 -5.87 3.63
N GLU A 314 1.12 -5.11 3.80
CA GLU A 314 0.64 -4.67 5.11
C GLU A 314 -0.28 -5.69 5.80
N GLY A 315 -0.85 -6.61 5.03
CA GLY A 315 -1.79 -7.61 5.51
C GLY A 315 -3.26 -7.34 5.19
N ARG A 316 -4.07 -8.39 5.33
CA ARG A 316 -5.53 -8.41 5.07
C ARG A 316 -6.35 -8.15 6.34
N THR A 317 -5.69 -7.91 7.45
CA THR A 317 -6.30 -7.57 8.75
C THR A 317 -5.88 -6.16 9.13
N VAL A 318 -6.85 -5.32 9.48
CA VAL A 318 -6.58 -3.96 9.93
C VAL A 318 -6.20 -4.00 11.40
N ILE A 319 -5.08 -3.38 11.74
CA ILE A 319 -4.62 -3.16 13.11
C ILE A 319 -4.61 -1.66 13.36
N SER A 320 -5.46 -1.21 14.26
CA SER A 320 -5.62 0.21 14.61
C SER A 320 -4.73 0.60 15.78
N ARG A 321 -4.18 1.79 15.71
CA ARG A 321 -3.52 2.44 16.85
C ARG A 321 -4.58 2.89 17.88
N SER A 322 -4.18 3.05 19.12
CA SER A 322 -5.03 3.68 20.12
C SER A 322 -5.26 5.17 19.82
N GLU A 323 -6.41 5.70 20.21
CA GLU A 323 -6.69 7.14 20.09
C GLU A 323 -5.63 7.97 20.82
N LYS A 324 -5.20 7.52 22.02
CA LYS A 324 -4.15 8.16 22.80
C LYS A 324 -2.85 8.31 22.02
N SER A 325 -2.36 7.24 21.40
CA SER A 325 -1.13 7.24 20.59
C SER A 325 -1.19 8.27 19.47
N ILE A 326 -2.33 8.35 18.76
CA ILE A 326 -2.51 9.29 17.64
C ILE A 326 -2.58 10.74 18.15
N ILE A 327 -3.25 10.98 19.28
CA ILE A 327 -3.35 12.31 19.89
C ILE A 327 -1.98 12.77 20.40
N ASP A 328 -1.23 11.91 21.09
CA ASP A 328 0.11 12.22 21.58
C ASP A 328 1.05 12.58 20.42
N GLU A 329 0.98 11.84 19.30
CA GLU A 329 1.73 12.17 18.09
C GLU A 329 1.30 13.53 17.49
N ALA A 330 0.01 13.79 17.40
CA ALA A 330 -0.51 15.07 16.90
C ALA A 330 -0.08 16.27 17.76
N GLN A 331 -0.02 16.09 19.09
CA GLN A 331 0.49 17.10 20.02
C GLN A 331 1.99 17.36 19.78
N LYS A 332 2.80 16.31 19.60
CA LYS A 332 4.22 16.46 19.23
C LYS A 332 4.38 17.22 17.91
N LEU A 333 3.57 16.90 16.88
CA LEU A 333 3.57 17.63 15.62
C LEU A 333 3.23 19.11 15.78
N ALA A 334 2.26 19.43 16.64
CA ALA A 334 1.83 20.81 16.88
C ALA A 334 2.91 21.68 17.56
N LEU A 335 3.94 21.07 18.15
CA LEU A 335 5.09 21.74 18.77
C LEU A 335 6.24 22.00 17.78
N LEU A 336 6.21 21.41 16.57
CA LEU A 336 7.27 21.61 15.59
C LEU A 336 7.27 23.05 15.08
N PRO A 337 8.45 23.69 14.94
CA PRO A 337 8.56 25.13 14.61
C PRO A 337 7.89 25.53 13.28
N ASP A 338 7.88 24.61 12.32
CA ASP A 338 7.31 24.82 10.98
C ASP A 338 5.86 24.34 10.83
N PHE A 339 5.24 23.89 11.93
CA PHE A 339 3.83 23.49 11.94
C PHE A 339 2.90 24.71 11.82
N LYS A 340 2.15 24.81 10.73
CA LYS A 340 1.23 25.93 10.46
C LYS A 340 -0.20 25.70 10.94
N GLY A 341 -0.44 24.64 11.71
CA GLY A 341 -1.75 24.28 12.24
C GLY A 341 -2.53 23.29 11.37
N TYR A 342 -1.90 22.68 10.37
CA TYR A 342 -2.58 21.77 9.45
C TYR A 342 -2.00 20.36 9.54
N ILE A 343 -2.83 19.41 9.97
CA ILE A 343 -2.59 17.98 9.81
C ILE A 343 -3.09 17.63 8.41
N LEU A 344 -2.19 17.18 7.53
CA LEU A 344 -2.44 17.05 6.09
C LEU A 344 -3.23 15.80 5.73
N ASP A 345 -3.08 14.73 6.50
CA ASP A 345 -3.88 13.51 6.39
C ASP A 345 -4.02 12.80 7.74
N VAL A 346 -5.20 12.29 8.03
CA VAL A 346 -5.52 11.40 9.14
C VAL A 346 -6.11 10.14 8.54
N GLY A 347 -5.29 9.11 8.36
CA GLY A 347 -5.75 7.94 7.62
C GLY A 347 -4.78 6.76 7.67
N GLY A 348 -4.88 5.92 6.67
CA GLY A 348 -4.07 4.73 6.45
C GLY A 348 -4.21 4.29 5.00
N SER A 349 -4.03 2.99 4.72
CA SER A 349 -4.19 2.41 3.38
C SER A 349 -5.58 2.68 2.78
N THR A 350 -6.59 2.89 3.62
CA THR A 350 -7.94 3.37 3.31
C THR A 350 -8.43 4.17 4.52
N ALA A 351 -8.77 5.44 4.35
CA ALA A 351 -8.97 6.37 5.46
C ALA A 351 -9.98 5.89 6.50
N ASN A 352 -11.10 5.30 6.07
CA ASN A 352 -12.22 4.97 6.95
C ASN A 352 -12.28 3.49 7.37
N MET A 353 -11.12 2.91 7.68
CA MET A 353 -11.02 1.57 8.29
C MET A 353 -10.56 1.60 9.76
N TYR A 354 -10.26 2.77 10.30
CA TYR A 354 -9.83 2.93 11.68
C TYR A 354 -10.92 2.49 12.67
N GLY A 355 -10.55 1.63 13.60
CA GLY A 355 -11.45 1.13 14.65
C GLY A 355 -12.48 0.09 14.15
N ILE A 356 -12.40 -0.33 12.88
CA ILE A 356 -13.27 -1.38 12.34
C ILE A 356 -12.57 -2.73 12.49
N ASP A 357 -13.17 -3.63 13.27
CA ASP A 357 -12.60 -4.92 13.59
C ASP A 357 -13.45 -6.09 13.11
N CYS A 358 -12.78 -7.18 12.76
CA CYS A 358 -13.42 -8.47 12.54
C CYS A 358 -12.89 -9.48 13.58
N ARG A 359 -13.68 -9.70 14.66
CA ARG A 359 -13.29 -10.62 15.73
C ARG A 359 -12.93 -12.03 15.22
N ARG A 360 -13.69 -12.55 14.24
CA ARG A 360 -13.38 -13.84 13.63
C ARG A 360 -11.99 -13.84 13.01
N LYS A 361 -11.65 -12.78 12.27
CA LYS A 361 -10.37 -12.67 11.58
C LYS A 361 -9.19 -12.54 12.56
N GLN A 362 -9.40 -11.86 13.68
CA GLN A 362 -8.41 -11.72 14.74
C GLN A 362 -8.13 -13.03 15.49
N THR A 363 -9.14 -13.91 15.62
CA THR A 363 -9.03 -15.17 16.40
C THR A 363 -8.82 -16.41 15.55
N GLN A 364 -9.32 -16.44 14.31
CA GLN A 364 -9.31 -17.59 13.41
C GLN A 364 -8.55 -17.36 12.10
N GLY A 365 -8.05 -16.15 11.89
CA GLY A 365 -7.37 -15.74 10.66
C GLY A 365 -8.32 -15.38 9.52
N ALA A 366 -7.74 -15.03 8.37
CA ALA A 366 -8.48 -14.61 7.20
C ALA A 366 -9.34 -15.76 6.63
N CYS A 367 -10.59 -15.44 6.27
CA CYS A 367 -11.47 -16.40 5.62
C CYS A 367 -10.86 -16.84 4.27
N GLN A 368 -10.90 -18.14 4.00
CA GLN A 368 -10.41 -18.70 2.73
C GLN A 368 -11.48 -18.67 1.63
N ASP A 369 -12.76 -18.73 2.03
CA ASP A 369 -13.93 -18.84 1.17
C ASP A 369 -14.53 -17.49 0.74
N LYS A 370 -14.18 -16.40 1.42
CA LYS A 370 -14.77 -15.07 1.17
C LYS A 370 -13.85 -13.92 1.54
N ARG A 371 -14.10 -12.75 0.95
CA ARG A 371 -13.45 -11.48 1.27
C ARG A 371 -14.33 -10.60 2.14
N CYS A 372 -13.70 -9.65 2.84
CA CYS A 372 -14.42 -8.78 3.78
C CYS A 372 -15.33 -7.74 3.09
N LEU A 373 -14.94 -7.25 1.91
CA LEU A 373 -15.64 -6.16 1.21
C LEU A 373 -16.12 -6.53 -0.19
N TYR A 374 -15.96 -7.79 -0.61
CA TYR A 374 -16.37 -8.23 -1.95
C TYR A 374 -17.04 -9.59 -1.90
N PRO A 375 -18.15 -9.83 -2.66
CA PRO A 375 -18.90 -8.86 -3.49
C PRO A 375 -19.70 -7.83 -2.69
N HIS A 376 -19.95 -8.09 -1.41
CA HIS A 376 -20.62 -7.21 -0.45
C HIS A 376 -19.85 -7.17 0.85
N VAL A 377 -20.06 -6.11 1.64
CA VAL A 377 -19.46 -6.00 2.97
C VAL A 377 -19.93 -7.17 3.84
N CYS A 378 -18.97 -7.90 4.38
CA CYS A 378 -19.24 -9.10 5.19
C CYS A 378 -19.99 -8.72 6.48
N ALA A 379 -21.08 -9.43 6.78
CA ALA A 379 -21.88 -9.20 7.99
C ALA A 379 -21.07 -9.33 9.29
N SER A 380 -20.00 -10.17 9.29
CA SER A 380 -19.11 -10.31 10.46
C SER A 380 -18.18 -9.11 10.70
N LEU A 381 -17.98 -8.24 9.70
CA LEU A 381 -17.10 -7.07 9.83
C LEU A 381 -17.75 -5.96 10.68
N ARG A 382 -19.07 -5.81 10.59
CA ARG A 382 -19.87 -4.82 11.38
C ARG A 382 -19.24 -3.43 11.39
N PRO A 383 -19.17 -2.72 10.23
CA PRO A 383 -18.58 -1.39 10.18
C PRO A 383 -19.21 -0.43 11.20
N ASP A 384 -18.36 0.25 11.95
CA ASP A 384 -18.74 1.26 12.94
C ASP A 384 -17.73 2.41 12.90
N HIS A 385 -18.15 3.57 12.39
CA HIS A 385 -17.29 4.75 12.27
C HIS A 385 -17.26 5.63 13.52
N SER A 386 -17.88 5.23 14.64
CA SER A 386 -17.90 6.02 15.88
C SER A 386 -16.50 6.31 16.42
N CYS A 387 -15.60 5.31 16.38
CA CYS A 387 -14.20 5.49 16.80
C CYS A 387 -13.50 6.58 15.97
N GLN A 388 -13.66 6.57 14.66
CA GLN A 388 -13.04 7.57 13.79
C GLN A 388 -13.65 8.96 13.98
N ILE A 389 -14.98 9.06 14.18
CA ILE A 389 -15.66 10.33 14.52
C ILE A 389 -15.06 10.92 15.80
N ASN A 390 -14.88 10.11 16.83
CA ASN A 390 -14.32 10.56 18.11
C ASN A 390 -12.88 11.03 17.94
N LEU A 391 -12.03 10.25 17.29
CA LEU A 391 -10.65 10.62 16.98
C LEU A 391 -10.59 11.98 16.24
N LEU A 392 -11.38 12.15 15.18
CA LEU A 392 -11.39 13.39 14.38
C LEU A 392 -11.83 14.60 15.23
N LYS A 393 -12.81 14.42 16.11
CA LYS A 393 -13.24 15.46 17.08
C LYS A 393 -12.14 15.78 18.10
N SER A 394 -11.43 14.78 18.60
CA SER A 394 -10.33 14.95 19.55
C SER A 394 -9.16 15.70 18.92
N LEU A 395 -8.78 15.36 17.69
CA LEU A 395 -7.72 16.05 16.95
C LEU A 395 -8.01 17.55 16.76
N ARG A 396 -9.26 17.94 16.53
CA ARG A 396 -9.66 19.36 16.41
C ARG A 396 -9.54 20.17 17.71
N LYS A 397 -9.49 19.52 18.86
CA LYS A 397 -9.37 20.17 20.17
C LYS A 397 -7.93 20.43 20.58
N ILE A 398 -6.94 19.87 19.85
CA ILE A 398 -5.52 20.03 20.18
C ILE A 398 -5.10 21.47 19.96
N LYS A 399 -4.47 22.08 20.98
CA LYS A 399 -3.93 23.44 20.89
C LYS A 399 -2.90 23.53 19.74
N GLY A 400 -3.07 24.51 18.87
CA GLY A 400 -2.22 24.70 17.69
C GLY A 400 -2.75 24.01 16.42
N VAL A 401 -3.66 23.04 16.52
CA VAL A 401 -4.29 22.41 15.35
C VAL A 401 -5.48 23.26 14.87
N LYS A 402 -5.37 23.86 13.69
CA LYS A 402 -6.44 24.62 13.02
C LYS A 402 -7.36 23.71 12.21
N LYS A 403 -6.77 22.73 11.51
CA LYS A 403 -7.48 21.74 10.67
C LYS A 403 -6.74 20.41 10.68
N ALA A 404 -7.49 19.32 10.69
CA ALA A 404 -6.99 17.97 10.44
C ALA A 404 -7.77 17.40 9.24
N PHE A 405 -7.10 17.10 8.14
CA PHE A 405 -7.74 16.65 6.91
C PHE A 405 -7.75 15.13 6.80
N VAL A 406 -8.74 14.60 6.10
CA VAL A 406 -8.79 13.22 5.62
C VAL A 406 -8.56 13.30 4.10
N ALA A 407 -7.31 13.05 3.69
CA ALA A 407 -6.85 13.16 2.30
C ALA A 407 -6.67 11.79 1.62
N SER A 408 -6.52 10.73 2.39
CA SER A 408 -6.54 9.34 1.92
C SER A 408 -7.91 8.95 1.38
N GLY A 409 -7.94 7.98 0.45
CA GLY A 409 -9.19 7.56 -0.18
C GLY A 409 -10.17 6.89 0.77
N ILE A 410 -11.46 7.10 0.55
CA ILE A 410 -12.55 6.54 1.35
C ILE A 410 -13.19 5.34 0.62
N ARG A 411 -13.48 4.28 1.38
CA ARG A 411 -14.32 3.16 0.97
C ARG A 411 -15.78 3.49 1.27
N TYR A 412 -16.49 3.88 0.24
CA TYR A 412 -17.90 4.30 0.33
C TYR A 412 -18.85 3.14 0.63
N ASP A 413 -18.51 1.92 0.22
CA ASP A 413 -19.25 0.70 0.56
C ASP A 413 -19.23 0.38 2.07
N LEU A 414 -18.13 0.66 2.77
CA LEU A 414 -18.08 0.56 4.24
C LEU A 414 -19.01 1.57 4.91
N LEU A 415 -19.08 2.81 4.39
CA LEU A 415 -20.00 3.82 4.89
C LEU A 415 -21.45 3.41 4.64
N GLU A 416 -21.75 2.88 3.47
CA GLU A 416 -23.08 2.39 3.13
C GLU A 416 -23.54 1.25 4.04
N ALA A 417 -22.60 0.41 4.48
CA ALA A 417 -22.86 -0.71 5.39
C ALA A 417 -23.04 -0.26 6.86
N ASP A 418 -22.48 0.87 7.28
CA ASP A 418 -22.68 1.44 8.62
C ASP A 418 -23.99 2.23 8.70
N LYS A 419 -25.08 1.53 8.96
CA LYS A 419 -26.43 2.12 9.04
C LYS A 419 -26.58 3.11 10.20
N LYS A 420 -25.76 3.01 11.24
CA LYS A 420 -25.86 3.81 12.46
C LYS A 420 -25.10 5.13 12.37
N HIS A 421 -23.88 5.11 11.87
CA HIS A 421 -22.98 6.25 11.94
C HIS A 421 -22.65 6.88 10.59
N CYS A 422 -23.11 6.34 9.45
CA CYS A 422 -22.84 6.88 8.11
C CYS A 422 -23.13 8.39 8.04
N ALA A 423 -24.32 8.82 8.47
CA ALA A 423 -24.73 10.22 8.40
C ALA A 423 -23.88 11.13 9.29
N SER A 424 -23.63 10.73 10.53
CA SER A 424 -22.81 11.51 11.47
C SER A 424 -21.33 11.56 11.06
N TYR A 425 -20.79 10.47 10.51
CA TYR A 425 -19.45 10.45 9.96
C TYR A 425 -19.33 11.41 8.77
N MET A 426 -20.25 11.33 7.80
CA MET A 426 -20.24 12.22 6.64
C MET A 426 -20.40 13.68 7.04
N GLN A 427 -21.23 13.99 8.04
CA GLN A 427 -21.39 15.35 8.55
C GLN A 427 -20.09 15.87 9.18
N GLU A 428 -19.43 15.09 10.04
CA GLU A 428 -18.15 15.47 10.65
C GLU A 428 -17.08 15.68 9.57
N LEU A 429 -16.96 14.70 8.65
CA LEU A 429 -15.98 14.72 7.57
C LEU A 429 -16.12 15.96 6.68
N VAL A 430 -17.31 16.18 6.11
CA VAL A 430 -17.57 17.28 5.17
C VAL A 430 -17.40 18.63 5.84
N LYS A 431 -17.88 18.77 7.07
CA LYS A 431 -17.84 20.07 7.77
C LYS A 431 -16.44 20.48 8.20
N TYR A 432 -15.58 19.52 8.55
CA TYR A 432 -14.34 19.86 9.26
C TYR A 432 -13.06 19.30 8.63
N HIS A 433 -13.14 18.20 7.83
CA HIS A 433 -11.98 17.40 7.47
C HIS A 433 -11.73 17.27 5.95
N VAL A 434 -12.55 17.94 5.12
CA VAL A 434 -12.34 18.02 3.68
C VAL A 434 -11.78 19.39 3.32
N SER A 435 -10.63 19.39 2.63
CA SER A 435 -9.90 20.62 2.22
C SER A 435 -10.41 21.24 0.89
N GLY A 436 -11.60 20.86 0.41
CA GLY A 436 -12.16 21.19 -0.90
C GLY A 436 -12.32 19.97 -1.80
N GLN A 437 -11.47 18.96 -1.67
CA GLN A 437 -11.54 17.72 -2.45
C GLN A 437 -11.59 16.50 -1.54
N LEU A 438 -12.56 15.62 -1.78
CA LEU A 438 -12.61 14.29 -1.17
C LEU A 438 -12.32 13.24 -2.25
N LYS A 439 -11.31 12.39 -2.00
CA LYS A 439 -10.87 11.37 -2.94
C LYS A 439 -11.67 10.08 -2.79
N VAL A 440 -12.16 9.56 -3.89
CA VAL A 440 -12.77 8.23 -3.98
C VAL A 440 -12.18 7.47 -5.16
N ALA A 441 -12.05 6.16 -5.01
CA ALA A 441 -11.44 5.30 -6.00
C ALA A 441 -12.43 4.21 -6.48
N PRO A 442 -13.41 4.54 -7.34
CA PRO A 442 -14.27 3.53 -7.96
C PRO A 442 -13.52 2.60 -8.88
N GLU A 443 -12.41 3.06 -9.46
CA GLU A 443 -11.52 2.41 -10.41
C GLU A 443 -12.14 2.17 -11.79
N HIS A 444 -13.40 1.78 -11.88
CA HIS A 444 -14.16 1.57 -13.12
C HIS A 444 -15.68 1.68 -12.87
N ILE A 445 -16.51 1.50 -13.94
CA ILE A 445 -17.96 1.42 -13.84
C ILE A 445 -18.53 0.11 -14.39
N ALA A 446 -17.89 -0.50 -15.38
CA ALA A 446 -18.34 -1.75 -16.00
C ALA A 446 -18.36 -2.88 -14.97
N SER A 447 -19.52 -3.53 -14.80
CA SER A 447 -19.74 -4.54 -13.76
C SER A 447 -18.75 -5.70 -13.83
N ASN A 448 -18.42 -6.17 -15.05
CA ASN A 448 -17.45 -7.26 -15.22
C ASN A 448 -16.02 -6.80 -14.81
N THR A 449 -15.61 -5.61 -15.18
CA THR A 449 -14.30 -5.06 -14.81
C THR A 449 -14.20 -4.84 -13.31
N LEU A 450 -15.25 -4.29 -12.66
CA LEU A 450 -15.32 -4.14 -11.20
C LEU A 450 -15.26 -5.50 -10.49
N ARG A 451 -15.94 -6.50 -11.03
CA ARG A 451 -15.88 -7.89 -10.53
C ARG A 451 -14.45 -8.42 -10.58
N LEU A 452 -13.77 -8.29 -11.70
CA LEU A 452 -12.36 -8.72 -11.87
C LEU A 452 -11.39 -7.89 -11.03
N MET A 453 -11.72 -6.67 -10.65
CA MET A 453 -10.97 -5.84 -9.73
C MET A 453 -11.21 -6.20 -8.24
N GLY A 454 -12.29 -6.92 -7.92
CA GLY A 454 -12.73 -7.13 -6.54
C GLY A 454 -13.24 -5.84 -5.89
N LYS A 455 -13.95 -5.00 -6.67
CA LYS A 455 -14.51 -3.70 -6.25
C LYS A 455 -16.04 -3.76 -6.17
N PRO A 456 -16.68 -2.95 -5.31
CA PRO A 456 -18.12 -2.87 -5.24
C PRO A 456 -18.71 -2.38 -6.58
N GLN A 457 -19.95 -2.75 -6.83
CA GLN A 457 -20.67 -2.29 -8.02
C GLN A 457 -20.90 -0.77 -7.98
N ILE A 458 -21.08 -0.17 -9.14
CA ILE A 458 -21.15 1.30 -9.33
C ILE A 458 -22.27 1.96 -8.51
N GLN A 459 -23.33 1.23 -8.18
CA GLN A 459 -24.46 1.75 -7.41
C GLN A 459 -24.03 2.30 -6.04
N SER A 460 -23.07 1.67 -5.37
CA SER A 460 -22.53 2.18 -4.10
C SER A 460 -21.85 3.54 -4.25
N LEU A 461 -21.16 3.79 -5.37
CA LEU A 461 -20.62 5.12 -5.67
C LEU A 461 -21.72 6.16 -5.88
N ILE A 462 -22.77 5.82 -6.65
CA ILE A 462 -23.88 6.73 -6.92
C ILE A 462 -24.58 7.11 -5.61
N ASN A 463 -24.84 6.12 -4.75
CA ASN A 463 -25.47 6.35 -3.44
C ASN A 463 -24.59 7.27 -2.58
N PHE A 464 -23.29 7.01 -2.52
CA PHE A 464 -22.34 7.83 -1.78
C PHE A 464 -22.29 9.27 -2.32
N LYS A 465 -22.22 9.44 -3.64
CA LYS A 465 -22.23 10.77 -4.29
C LYS A 465 -23.48 11.56 -3.89
N GLN A 466 -24.67 10.95 -3.92
CA GLN A 466 -25.91 11.60 -3.51
C GLN A 466 -25.86 12.05 -2.04
N ILE A 467 -25.31 11.23 -1.14
CA ILE A 467 -25.12 11.60 0.27
C ILE A 467 -24.17 12.79 0.38
N PHE A 468 -23.04 12.75 -0.31
CA PHE A 468 -22.04 13.83 -0.28
C PHE A 468 -22.62 15.14 -0.80
N GLU A 469 -23.31 15.13 -1.94
CA GLU A 469 -23.94 16.32 -2.52
C GLU A 469 -25.03 16.92 -1.60
N LYS A 470 -25.85 16.08 -0.97
CA LYS A 470 -26.83 16.54 0.03
C LYS A 470 -26.17 17.23 1.23
N MET A 471 -24.99 16.76 1.64
CA MET A 471 -24.25 17.33 2.77
C MET A 471 -23.52 18.63 2.43
N THR A 472 -23.10 18.80 1.18
CA THR A 472 -22.29 19.96 0.74
C THR A 472 -23.10 21.13 0.18
N HIS A 473 -24.24 20.87 -0.47
CA HIS A 473 -24.98 21.91 -1.20
C HIS A 473 -26.30 22.34 -0.54
N GLY A 474 -26.72 21.72 0.59
CA GLY A 474 -28.07 21.87 1.10
C GLY A 474 -29.11 21.22 0.15
N TYR A 475 -30.20 20.75 0.69
CA TYR A 475 -31.25 20.09 -0.11
C TYR A 475 -32.07 21.13 -0.92
N GLU A 476 -31.79 21.32 -2.20
CA GLU A 476 -32.82 21.77 -3.17
C GLU A 476 -33.49 20.52 -3.77
N PRO A 477 -34.81 20.31 -3.54
CA PRO A 477 -35.51 19.22 -4.20
C PRO A 477 -35.62 19.53 -5.69
N GLN A 478 -34.83 18.82 -6.52
CA GLN A 478 -35.07 18.86 -7.96
C GLN A 478 -36.38 18.13 -8.29
N ASN A 479 -37.47 18.85 -8.25
CA ASN A 479 -38.69 18.55 -9.02
C ASN A 479 -38.36 18.73 -10.49
N LYS A 480 -37.97 17.66 -11.18
CA LYS A 480 -38.16 17.42 -12.62
C LYS A 480 -37.44 16.12 -13.05
N LEU A 481 -38.05 15.00 -12.70
CA LEU A 481 -37.95 13.80 -13.53
C LEU A 481 -39.35 13.44 -13.96
N ARG A 482 -39.89 14.16 -14.98
CA ARG A 482 -41.00 13.67 -15.79
C ARG A 482 -40.41 12.83 -16.91
N GLY A 483 -40.88 11.58 -17.01
CA GLY A 483 -40.84 10.76 -18.21
C GLY A 483 -39.68 9.78 -18.33
N ILE A 484 -39.70 8.73 -17.52
CA ILE A 484 -39.18 7.41 -17.95
C ILE A 484 -40.16 6.37 -17.41
N THR A 485 -40.94 5.81 -18.32
CA THR A 485 -41.80 4.64 -18.06
C THR A 485 -40.91 3.42 -17.79
N PRO A 486 -41.26 2.56 -16.82
CA PRO A 486 -40.49 1.36 -16.55
C PRO A 486 -40.93 0.26 -17.52
N SER A 487 -40.09 -0.09 -18.47
CA SER A 487 -40.18 -1.37 -19.14
C SER A 487 -38.89 -2.12 -18.97
N ALA A 488 -39.00 -3.34 -18.47
CA ALA A 488 -38.01 -4.40 -18.41
C ALA A 488 -36.83 -4.24 -17.41
N ALA A 489 -37.10 -4.42 -16.12
CA ALA A 489 -36.15 -5.02 -15.18
C ALA A 489 -36.95 -5.72 -14.09
N ARG A 490 -37.26 -7.02 -14.30
CA ARG A 490 -37.67 -7.91 -13.22
C ARG A 490 -36.43 -8.48 -12.57
N ASP A 491 -36.49 -8.52 -11.23
CA ASP A 491 -35.61 -9.20 -10.30
C ASP A 491 -34.21 -8.64 -10.06
N CYS A 492 -34.15 -7.66 -9.17
CA CYS A 492 -33.12 -7.62 -8.14
C CYS A 492 -33.65 -6.82 -6.93
N SER A 493 -33.71 -7.44 -5.77
CA SER A 493 -34.26 -6.89 -4.52
C SER A 493 -33.62 -5.55 -4.16
N THR A 494 -34.45 -4.52 -4.17
CA THR A 494 -34.13 -3.14 -3.81
C THR A 494 -33.86 -3.01 -2.31
N HIS A 495 -32.58 -2.94 -1.91
CA HIS A 495 -32.23 -2.41 -0.60
C HIS A 495 -32.19 -0.88 -0.65
N GLN A 496 -33.35 -0.27 -0.45
CA GLN A 496 -33.45 1.17 -0.23
C GLN A 496 -32.97 1.51 1.18
N PHE A 497 -32.17 2.56 1.33
CA PHE A 497 -31.90 3.20 2.61
C PHE A 497 -33.23 3.51 3.32
N PRO A 498 -33.35 3.23 4.63
CA PRO A 498 -34.54 3.58 5.35
C PRO A 498 -34.77 5.10 5.29
N ARG A 499 -35.83 5.54 4.65
CA ARG A 499 -36.22 6.96 4.52
C ARG A 499 -36.37 7.68 5.87
N THR A 500 -36.44 6.94 6.96
CA THR A 500 -36.65 7.44 8.32
C THR A 500 -35.41 8.05 8.98
N SER A 501 -34.19 7.63 8.66
CA SER A 501 -32.97 8.16 9.30
C SER A 501 -32.52 9.53 8.76
N LEU A 502 -32.90 9.87 7.54
CA LEU A 502 -32.55 11.15 6.91
C LEU A 502 -33.54 12.30 7.22
N ARG A 503 -34.78 11.99 7.64
CA ARG A 503 -35.81 13.02 7.95
C ARG A 503 -35.60 13.77 9.27
N LYS A 504 -34.78 13.29 10.20
CA LYS A 504 -34.54 13.90 11.53
C LYS A 504 -33.31 14.80 11.62
N LEU A 505 -32.54 14.93 10.54
CA LEU A 505 -31.39 15.83 10.52
C LEU A 505 -31.83 17.23 10.11
N GLN A 506 -32.01 18.11 11.08
CA GLN A 506 -32.17 19.56 10.83
C GLN A 506 -30.80 20.10 10.43
N PHE A 507 -30.63 20.39 9.13
CA PHE A 507 -29.40 20.96 8.59
C PHE A 507 -29.36 22.47 8.85
N HIS A 508 -28.73 22.91 9.93
CA HIS A 508 -28.31 24.29 10.11
C HIS A 508 -26.87 24.40 9.56
N ASN A 509 -26.71 24.57 8.27
CA ASN A 509 -25.42 24.81 7.64
C ASN A 509 -25.26 26.30 7.29
N LYS A 510 -24.46 27.03 8.10
CA LYS A 510 -23.63 28.09 7.55
C LYS A 510 -22.36 27.39 7.05
N SER A 511 -22.32 27.02 5.75
CA SER A 511 -21.14 26.46 5.08
C SER A 511 -19.99 27.45 5.21
N SER A 512 -18.79 26.97 5.57
CA SER A 512 -17.56 27.65 5.23
C SER A 512 -17.58 27.85 3.72
N GLY A 513 -17.57 29.05 3.18
CA GLY A 513 -17.84 29.39 1.79
C GLY A 513 -16.93 28.75 0.73
N GLN A 514 -16.33 27.63 1.01
CA GLN A 514 -15.44 26.89 0.12
C GLN A 514 -16.19 25.72 -0.53
N LYS A 515 -16.30 25.76 -1.85
CA LYS A 515 -16.95 24.72 -2.67
C LYS A 515 -16.19 23.40 -2.52
N GLN A 516 -16.87 22.33 -2.11
CA GLN A 516 -16.29 20.99 -1.97
C GLN A 516 -16.77 20.08 -3.11
N PHE A 517 -15.91 19.17 -3.58
CA PHE A 517 -16.21 18.22 -4.65
C PHE A 517 -15.50 16.89 -4.49
N LEU A 518 -16.02 15.84 -5.14
CA LEU A 518 -15.40 14.53 -5.21
C LEU A 518 -14.36 14.49 -6.33
N THR A 519 -13.24 13.85 -6.04
CA THR A 519 -12.21 13.51 -7.04
C THR A 519 -12.16 12.00 -7.22
N TYR A 520 -12.26 11.55 -8.47
CA TYR A 520 -12.41 10.15 -8.83
C TYR A 520 -11.11 9.61 -9.43
N TYR A 521 -10.68 8.43 -8.94
CA TYR A 521 -9.59 7.65 -9.52
C TYR A 521 -10.14 6.52 -10.37
N PHE A 522 -9.58 6.36 -11.59
CA PHE A 522 -9.95 5.31 -12.52
C PHE A 522 -8.72 4.57 -13.04
N ILE A 523 -8.91 3.30 -13.39
CA ILE A 523 -7.89 2.43 -13.97
C ILE A 523 -8.35 1.99 -15.35
N ALA A 524 -7.55 2.31 -16.37
CA ALA A 524 -7.71 1.82 -17.75
C ALA A 524 -6.90 0.54 -17.98
N ALA A 525 -7.32 -0.28 -18.92
CA ALA A 525 -6.62 -1.49 -19.37
C ALA A 525 -6.36 -2.54 -18.27
N HIS A 526 -7.21 -2.60 -17.24
CA HIS A 526 -7.25 -3.75 -16.33
C HIS A 526 -7.72 -5.00 -17.08
N PRO A 527 -7.30 -6.22 -16.72
CA PRO A 527 -7.90 -7.44 -17.26
C PRO A 527 -9.44 -7.37 -17.26
N GLY A 528 -10.06 -7.65 -18.40
CA GLY A 528 -11.50 -7.52 -18.63
C GLY A 528 -11.97 -6.16 -19.12
N CYS A 529 -11.13 -5.12 -19.13
CA CYS A 529 -11.50 -3.78 -19.57
C CYS A 529 -11.24 -3.60 -21.08
N THR A 530 -12.28 -3.25 -21.84
CA THR A 530 -12.23 -2.98 -23.29
C THR A 530 -12.22 -1.47 -23.57
N GLU A 531 -12.00 -1.08 -24.83
CA GLU A 531 -12.15 0.32 -25.25
C GLU A 531 -13.61 0.78 -25.15
N GLU A 532 -14.58 -0.12 -25.35
CA GLU A 532 -15.99 0.21 -25.19
C GLU A 532 -16.36 0.55 -23.75
N ASP A 533 -15.87 -0.27 -22.79
CA ASP A 533 -16.03 0.03 -21.36
C ASP A 533 -15.47 1.42 -21.00
N MET A 534 -14.38 1.85 -21.65
CA MET A 534 -13.79 3.18 -21.42
C MET A 534 -14.61 4.29 -22.05
N ARG A 535 -15.31 4.06 -23.18
CA ARG A 535 -16.27 5.03 -23.76
C ARG A 535 -17.50 5.18 -22.88
N GLU A 536 -18.04 4.07 -22.39
CA GLU A 536 -19.12 4.07 -21.40
C GLU A 536 -18.73 4.83 -20.13
N LEU A 537 -17.52 4.58 -19.61
CA LEU A 537 -17.00 5.29 -18.45
C LEU A 537 -16.90 6.80 -18.70
N LYS A 538 -16.45 7.23 -19.88
CA LYS A 538 -16.41 8.65 -20.25
C LYS A 538 -17.81 9.27 -20.28
N SER A 539 -18.76 8.61 -20.92
CA SER A 539 -20.15 9.04 -20.99
C SER A 539 -20.78 9.15 -19.59
N PHE A 540 -20.58 8.13 -18.76
CA PHE A 540 -21.01 8.11 -17.36
C PHE A 540 -20.39 9.26 -16.55
N ALA A 541 -19.09 9.48 -16.67
CA ALA A 541 -18.39 10.55 -15.95
C ALA A 541 -18.93 11.94 -16.32
N GLY A 542 -19.25 12.18 -17.59
CA GLY A 542 -19.88 13.42 -18.04
C GLY A 542 -21.30 13.58 -17.52
N ARG A 543 -22.13 12.54 -17.65
CA ARG A 543 -23.55 12.58 -17.32
C ARG A 543 -23.81 12.51 -15.81
N GLU A 544 -23.26 11.51 -15.14
CA GLU A 544 -23.56 11.21 -13.74
C GLU A 544 -22.62 11.90 -12.76
N LEU A 545 -21.31 11.96 -13.06
CA LEU A 545 -20.32 12.54 -12.16
C LEU A 545 -20.08 14.03 -12.45
N LYS A 546 -20.58 14.55 -13.57
CA LYS A 546 -20.43 15.94 -14.03
C LYS A 546 -18.96 16.40 -13.99
N THR A 547 -18.06 15.52 -14.38
CA THR A 547 -16.62 15.77 -14.34
C THR A 547 -15.91 15.19 -15.55
N ASN A 548 -14.75 15.78 -15.86
CA ASN A 548 -13.82 15.24 -16.83
C ASN A 548 -12.64 14.61 -16.05
N PRO A 549 -12.60 13.27 -15.88
CA PRO A 549 -11.59 12.62 -15.04
C PRO A 549 -10.18 12.90 -15.53
N ARG A 550 -9.33 13.43 -14.64
CA ARG A 550 -7.91 13.66 -14.93
C ARG A 550 -7.00 12.61 -14.27
N GLN A 551 -7.48 11.98 -13.21
CA GLN A 551 -6.72 10.98 -12.44
C GLN A 551 -7.05 9.57 -12.96
N VAL A 552 -6.52 9.24 -14.12
CA VAL A 552 -6.66 7.95 -14.77
C VAL A 552 -5.30 7.28 -14.87
N GLN A 553 -5.18 6.11 -14.28
CA GLN A 553 -3.98 5.29 -14.33
C GLN A 553 -4.19 4.17 -15.36
N ILE A 554 -3.14 3.82 -16.11
CA ILE A 554 -3.13 2.58 -16.86
C ILE A 554 -2.71 1.48 -15.89
N PHE A 555 -3.40 0.35 -15.92
CA PHE A 555 -3.07 -0.80 -15.10
C PHE A 555 -1.64 -1.26 -15.32
N THR A 556 -0.89 -1.40 -14.24
CA THR A 556 0.44 -2.00 -14.19
C THR A 556 0.36 -3.28 -13.38
N PRO A 557 0.62 -4.45 -13.97
CA PRO A 557 0.66 -5.70 -13.21
C PRO A 557 1.75 -5.65 -12.12
N LEU A 558 1.33 -5.71 -10.87
CA LEU A 558 2.25 -5.84 -9.74
C LEU A 558 2.47 -7.32 -9.42
N PRO A 559 3.71 -7.78 -9.18
CA PRO A 559 3.97 -9.17 -8.86
C PRO A 559 3.09 -9.69 -7.70
N SER A 560 2.75 -10.96 -7.74
CA SER A 560 1.99 -11.66 -6.69
C SER A 560 0.57 -11.12 -6.42
N THR A 561 -0.03 -10.37 -7.37
CA THR A 561 -1.44 -9.93 -7.31
C THR A 561 -2.34 -10.76 -8.21
N TYR A 562 -3.63 -10.91 -7.87
CA TYR A 562 -4.61 -11.59 -8.74
C TYR A 562 -4.74 -10.95 -10.11
N SER A 563 -4.66 -9.61 -10.20
CA SER A 563 -4.72 -8.94 -11.50
C SER A 563 -3.49 -9.23 -12.35
N SER A 564 -2.33 -9.49 -11.74
CA SER A 564 -1.13 -9.93 -12.44
C SER A 564 -1.25 -11.38 -12.94
N LEU A 565 -1.83 -12.26 -12.12
CA LEU A 565 -2.20 -13.62 -12.54
C LEU A 565 -3.13 -13.57 -13.76
N MET A 566 -4.23 -12.82 -13.69
CA MET A 566 -5.18 -12.64 -14.79
C MET A 566 -4.52 -12.05 -16.04
N TYR A 567 -3.63 -11.08 -15.86
CA TYR A 567 -2.91 -10.44 -16.98
C TYR A 567 -2.02 -11.42 -17.73
N PHE A 568 -1.32 -12.28 -17.01
CA PHE A 568 -0.43 -13.29 -17.61
C PHE A 568 -1.19 -14.46 -18.20
N THR A 569 -2.14 -15.02 -17.45
CA THR A 569 -2.85 -16.25 -17.86
C THR A 569 -3.97 -15.99 -18.87
N GLU A 570 -4.57 -14.79 -18.85
CA GLU A 570 -5.80 -14.43 -19.60
C GLU A 570 -7.01 -15.26 -19.16
N ILE A 571 -7.01 -15.71 -17.90
CA ILE A 571 -8.05 -16.54 -17.29
C ILE A 571 -8.59 -15.84 -16.03
N ASP A 572 -9.90 -15.86 -15.87
CA ASP A 572 -10.56 -15.48 -14.63
C ASP A 572 -10.34 -16.59 -13.58
N PRO A 573 -9.64 -16.34 -12.48
CA PRO A 573 -9.31 -17.36 -11.50
C PRO A 573 -10.53 -17.91 -10.74
N ALA A 574 -11.65 -17.16 -10.73
CA ALA A 574 -12.88 -17.59 -10.06
C ALA A 574 -13.73 -18.53 -10.92
N THR A 575 -13.71 -18.37 -12.24
CA THR A 575 -14.58 -19.12 -13.17
C THR A 575 -13.85 -20.06 -14.09
N GLY A 576 -12.52 -19.94 -14.21
CA GLY A 576 -11.70 -20.68 -15.17
C GLY A 576 -11.90 -20.24 -16.65
N ARG A 577 -12.73 -19.21 -16.89
CA ARG A 577 -13.04 -18.76 -18.25
C ARG A 577 -11.98 -17.78 -18.78
N LYS A 578 -11.78 -17.80 -20.08
CA LYS A 578 -10.91 -16.84 -20.78
C LYS A 578 -11.48 -15.42 -20.64
N ILE A 579 -10.62 -14.43 -20.41
CA ILE A 579 -10.96 -13.01 -20.31
C ILE A 579 -10.13 -12.20 -21.30
N PHE A 580 -10.68 -11.04 -21.70
CA PHE A 580 -9.93 -10.09 -22.50
C PHE A 580 -8.82 -9.44 -21.67
N VAL A 581 -7.63 -9.32 -22.25
CA VAL A 581 -6.48 -8.60 -21.65
C VAL A 581 -5.80 -7.77 -22.73
N GLU A 582 -5.79 -6.46 -22.58
CA GLU A 582 -5.08 -5.58 -23.49
C GLU A 582 -3.57 -5.60 -23.18
N LYS A 583 -2.77 -6.15 -24.07
CA LYS A 583 -1.31 -6.21 -23.93
C LYS A 583 -0.57 -5.18 -24.78
N ASN A 584 -1.21 -4.68 -25.84
CA ASN A 584 -0.61 -3.67 -26.70
C ASN A 584 -0.51 -2.32 -25.99
N ILE A 585 0.71 -1.78 -25.89
CA ILE A 585 1.00 -0.54 -25.15
C ILE A 585 0.25 0.67 -25.75
N ALA A 586 0.17 0.76 -27.09
CA ALA A 586 -0.52 1.86 -27.76
C ALA A 586 -2.04 1.81 -27.48
N ARG A 587 -2.65 0.61 -27.50
CA ARG A 587 -4.07 0.44 -27.17
C ARG A 587 -4.36 0.70 -25.69
N LYS A 588 -3.46 0.33 -24.77
CA LYS A 588 -3.57 0.74 -23.34
C LYS A 588 -3.58 2.27 -23.18
N GLN A 589 -2.68 2.95 -23.90
CA GLN A 589 -2.66 4.41 -23.89
C GLN A 589 -3.94 4.98 -24.48
N ARG A 590 -4.45 4.43 -25.58
CA ARG A 590 -5.70 4.83 -26.21
C ARG A 590 -6.90 4.71 -25.26
N GLN A 591 -6.99 3.61 -24.49
CA GLN A 591 -8.04 3.47 -23.45
C GLN A 591 -7.99 4.61 -22.44
N LYS A 592 -6.82 5.02 -21.98
CA LYS A 592 -6.66 6.19 -21.10
C LYS A 592 -7.05 7.48 -21.80
N ASP A 593 -6.63 7.68 -23.07
CA ASP A 593 -6.88 8.92 -23.83
C ASP A 593 -8.37 9.11 -24.11
N ILE A 594 -9.12 8.03 -24.31
CA ILE A 594 -10.60 8.08 -24.44
C ILE A 594 -11.21 8.85 -23.26
N ILE A 595 -10.85 8.51 -22.04
CA ILE A 595 -11.50 9.11 -20.86
C ILE A 595 -10.97 10.52 -20.56
N VAL A 596 -9.66 10.79 -20.73
CA VAL A 596 -9.11 12.13 -20.46
C VAL A 596 -9.42 13.15 -21.56
N GLY A 597 -10.05 12.73 -22.66
CA GLY A 597 -10.48 13.62 -23.75
C GLY A 597 -9.33 14.17 -24.59
N LYS A 598 -8.20 13.49 -24.68
CA LYS A 598 -7.14 13.84 -25.64
C LYS A 598 -7.57 13.40 -27.03
N THR A 599 -7.43 14.29 -28.01
CA THR A 599 -7.68 13.95 -29.43
C THR A 599 -6.77 12.79 -29.81
N ILE A 600 -7.38 11.68 -30.21
CA ILE A 600 -6.64 10.51 -30.68
C ILE A 600 -6.09 10.93 -32.06
N ARG A 601 -4.79 11.21 -32.14
CA ARG A 601 -4.05 11.40 -33.38
C ARG A 601 -3.68 10.06 -33.98
#